data_3504529a8438a18fa1713c3926dbf231
#
_entry.id   3504529a8438a18fa1713c3926dbf231
#
_cell.length_a   1.000
_cell.length_b   1.000
_cell.length_c   1.000
_cell.angle_alpha   90.00
_cell.angle_beta   90.00
_cell.angle_gamma   90.00
#
_symmetry.space_group_name_H-M   'P 1'
#
loop_
_entity.id
_entity.type
_entity.pdbx_description
1 polymer ?
#
loop_
_entity_poly.entity_id
_entity_poly.type
_entity_poly.pdbx_seq_one_letter_code
_entity_poly.pdbx_strand_id
1 'polypeptide(L)'
;VPSGSMKPPILPGDRIVVDKLAYDLAVPFTWVRIFRWGEPKRGDVVTFDNPQDERLFVKRVIGVPGDVVELRRNRLFINGDKASYEPLGPDEIAELPIPNASSHRFFRESVLGDSRVIMVNRRATGTYSTFPPQEIPAGYYLMLGDNRDNSSDSRRIGLITRDRIMGRAHAVAFSVDLDKYYLPRLARFFTDLP
;
A
#
# COMPACT_ATOMS: atom_id res chain seq x y z
N VAL A 1 -5.02 0.10 -12.23
CA VAL A 1 -5.36 0.57 -10.86
C VAL A 1 -6.33 1.73 -10.96
N PRO A 2 -7.56 1.62 -10.43
CA PRO A 2 -8.57 2.67 -10.58
C PRO A 2 -8.48 3.78 -9.52
N SER A 3 -7.82 3.57 -8.40
CA SER A 3 -7.82 4.49 -7.27
C SER A 3 -6.44 5.08 -6.95
N GLY A 4 -6.43 6.24 -6.31
CA GLY A 4 -5.20 6.91 -5.86
C GLY A 4 -4.74 6.53 -4.45
N SER A 5 -5.24 5.43 -3.87
CA SER A 5 -4.96 5.06 -2.47
C SER A 5 -3.50 4.68 -2.21
N MET A 6 -2.76 4.31 -3.26
CA MET A 6 -1.34 3.95 -3.21
C MET A 6 -0.42 5.02 -3.80
N LYS A 7 -0.91 6.26 -4.00
CA LYS A 7 -0.02 7.39 -4.36
C LYS A 7 0.99 7.63 -3.22
N PRO A 8 2.23 7.98 -3.52
CA PRO A 8 2.86 8.28 -4.81
C PRO A 8 3.29 7.09 -5.66
N PRO A 9 3.64 5.88 -5.11
CA PRO A 9 4.28 4.84 -5.92
C PRO A 9 3.37 4.27 -7.02
N ILE A 10 2.05 4.21 -6.80
CA ILE A 10 1.09 3.70 -7.78
C ILE A 10 0.02 4.75 -8.06
N LEU A 11 -0.19 5.05 -9.34
CA LEU A 11 -1.15 6.06 -9.80
C LEU A 11 -2.42 5.42 -10.41
N PRO A 12 -3.55 6.14 -10.41
CA PRO A 12 -4.68 5.77 -11.26
C PRO A 12 -4.23 5.71 -12.73
N GLY A 13 -4.62 4.62 -13.41
CA GLY A 13 -4.19 4.35 -14.79
C GLY A 13 -2.94 3.47 -14.90
N ASP A 14 -2.23 3.20 -13.80
CA ASP A 14 -1.14 2.21 -13.79
C ASP A 14 -1.70 0.78 -13.97
N ARG A 15 -0.98 -0.02 -14.75
CA ARG A 15 -1.11 -1.48 -14.80
C ARG A 15 0.08 -2.09 -14.10
N ILE A 16 -0.15 -2.75 -12.99
CA ILE A 16 0.88 -3.35 -12.15
C ILE A 16 1.12 -4.80 -12.51
N VAL A 17 2.37 -5.24 -12.40
CA VAL A 17 2.76 -6.65 -12.48
C VAL A 17 2.63 -7.26 -11.09
N VAL A 18 1.86 -8.34 -11.01
CA VAL A 18 1.64 -9.08 -9.76
C VAL A 18 2.24 -10.46 -9.90
N ASP A 19 3.22 -10.75 -9.06
CA ASP A 19 3.75 -12.10 -8.90
C ASP A 19 2.80 -12.90 -8.00
N LYS A 20 2.01 -13.78 -8.63
CA LYS A 20 1.08 -14.66 -7.93
C LYS A 20 1.78 -15.87 -7.29
N LEU A 21 3.02 -16.12 -7.66
CA LEU A 21 3.85 -17.19 -7.10
C LEU A 21 4.76 -16.68 -5.96
N ALA A 22 4.65 -15.41 -5.57
CA ALA A 22 5.51 -14.84 -4.52
C ALA A 22 5.42 -15.60 -3.18
N TYR A 23 4.27 -16.21 -2.90
CA TYR A 23 4.00 -16.79 -1.58
C TYR A 23 3.49 -18.24 -1.62
N ASP A 24 2.78 -18.61 -2.68
CA ASP A 24 2.15 -19.93 -2.80
C ASP A 24 1.81 -20.28 -4.25
N LEU A 25 1.41 -21.53 -4.47
CA LEU A 25 0.81 -22.00 -5.72
C LEU A 25 -0.67 -22.27 -5.48
N ALA A 26 -1.51 -21.46 -6.10
CA ALA A 26 -2.95 -21.68 -6.12
C ALA A 26 -3.39 -22.32 -7.43
N VAL A 27 -4.42 -23.15 -7.38
CA VAL A 27 -5.06 -23.69 -8.59
C VAL A 27 -5.74 -22.53 -9.32
N PRO A 28 -5.44 -22.30 -10.62
CA PRO A 28 -6.07 -21.21 -11.38
C PRO A 28 -7.60 -21.26 -11.28
N PHE A 29 -8.21 -20.09 -11.11
CA PHE A 29 -9.67 -19.92 -10.99
C PHE A 29 -10.32 -20.58 -9.77
N THR A 30 -9.55 -20.97 -8.77
CA THR A 30 -10.05 -21.53 -7.49
C THR A 30 -9.36 -20.86 -6.30
N TRP A 31 -9.91 -21.09 -5.10
CA TRP A 31 -9.30 -20.68 -3.83
C TRP A 31 -8.39 -21.76 -3.24
N VAL A 32 -8.21 -22.89 -3.96
CA VAL A 32 -7.41 -24.02 -3.48
C VAL A 32 -5.92 -23.70 -3.65
N ARG A 33 -5.20 -23.69 -2.54
CA ARG A 33 -3.74 -23.52 -2.49
C ARG A 33 -3.08 -24.89 -2.32
N ILE A 34 -2.21 -25.24 -3.26
CA ILE A 34 -1.55 -26.56 -3.30
C ILE A 34 -0.29 -26.53 -2.42
N PHE A 35 0.47 -25.45 -2.49
CA PHE A 35 1.75 -25.33 -1.80
C PHE A 35 1.96 -23.90 -1.32
N ARG A 36 2.51 -23.76 -0.08
CA ARG A 36 2.97 -22.49 0.47
C ARG A 36 4.48 -22.56 0.72
N TRP A 37 5.22 -21.54 0.29
CA TRP A 37 6.67 -21.41 0.51
C TRP A 37 7.08 -20.06 1.05
N GLY A 38 6.17 -19.11 1.13
CA GLY A 38 6.46 -17.76 1.60
C GLY A 38 5.27 -17.10 2.29
N GLU A 39 5.60 -16.10 3.09
CA GLU A 39 4.62 -15.25 3.77
C GLU A 39 4.85 -13.79 3.38
N PRO A 40 3.77 -12.97 3.28
CA PRO A 40 3.90 -11.54 3.07
C PRO A 40 4.73 -10.90 4.17
N LYS A 41 5.66 -10.02 3.77
CA LYS A 41 6.54 -9.30 4.68
C LYS A 41 6.09 -7.85 4.81
N ARG A 42 6.51 -7.18 5.90
CA ARG A 42 6.36 -5.73 6.00
C ARG A 42 7.00 -5.06 4.80
N GLY A 43 6.36 -4.01 4.29
CA GLY A 43 6.80 -3.31 3.09
C GLY A 43 6.25 -3.89 1.78
N ASP A 44 5.90 -5.18 1.70
CA ASP A 44 5.35 -5.76 0.47
C ASP A 44 4.09 -5.01 0.02
N VAL A 45 4.04 -4.66 -1.25
CA VAL A 45 2.81 -4.20 -1.89
C VAL A 45 2.07 -5.42 -2.41
N VAL A 46 0.87 -5.66 -1.90
CA VAL A 46 0.12 -6.87 -2.22
C VAL A 46 -1.24 -6.57 -2.83
N THR A 47 -1.71 -7.51 -3.65
CA THR A 47 -3.09 -7.55 -4.12
C THR A 47 -3.88 -8.54 -3.29
N PHE A 48 -5.11 -8.18 -2.94
CA PHE A 48 -6.00 -9.03 -2.17
C PHE A 48 -7.47 -8.70 -2.44
N ASP A 49 -8.35 -9.66 -2.18
CA ASP A 49 -9.79 -9.43 -2.24
C ASP A 49 -10.29 -8.77 -0.95
N ASN A 50 -10.98 -7.65 -1.13
CA ASN A 50 -11.62 -6.94 -0.03
C ASN A 50 -12.69 -7.82 0.63
N PRO A 51 -12.63 -8.05 1.97
CA PRO A 51 -13.58 -8.92 2.65
C PRO A 51 -15.05 -8.42 2.63
N GLN A 52 -15.29 -7.14 2.29
CA GLN A 52 -16.64 -6.57 2.31
C GLN A 52 -17.37 -6.68 0.97
N ASP A 53 -16.66 -6.64 -0.17
CA ASP A 53 -17.26 -6.58 -1.51
C ASP A 53 -16.51 -7.36 -2.58
N GLU A 54 -15.51 -8.15 -2.19
CA GLU A 54 -14.67 -9.00 -3.03
C GLU A 54 -13.93 -8.26 -4.17
N ARG A 55 -13.92 -6.92 -4.17
CA ARG A 55 -13.14 -6.15 -5.13
C ARG A 55 -11.65 -6.30 -4.87
N LEU A 56 -10.88 -6.36 -5.95
CA LEU A 56 -9.42 -6.42 -5.87
C LEU A 56 -8.84 -5.11 -5.37
N PHE A 57 -8.15 -5.17 -4.25
CA PHE A 57 -7.42 -4.05 -3.64
C PHE A 57 -5.92 -4.22 -3.78
N VAL A 58 -5.22 -3.09 -3.80
CA VAL A 58 -3.76 -3.02 -3.72
C VAL A 58 -3.41 -2.16 -2.52
N LYS A 59 -2.65 -2.71 -1.56
CA LYS A 59 -2.18 -2.00 -0.37
C LYS A 59 -0.79 -2.51 0.03
N ARG A 60 -0.18 -1.78 0.96
CA ARG A 60 1.10 -2.17 1.56
C ARG A 60 0.88 -2.90 2.87
N VAL A 61 1.60 -4.01 3.06
CA VAL A 61 1.67 -4.73 4.34
C VAL A 61 2.43 -3.87 5.35
N ILE A 62 1.77 -3.53 6.44
CA ILE A 62 2.36 -2.74 7.53
C ILE A 62 2.56 -3.59 8.78
N GLY A 63 1.58 -4.41 9.13
CA GLY A 63 1.65 -5.33 10.26
C GLY A 63 1.55 -6.77 9.80
N VAL A 64 2.41 -7.62 10.35
CA VAL A 64 2.42 -9.08 10.15
C VAL A 64 2.02 -9.78 11.44
N PRO A 65 1.70 -11.11 11.42
CA PRO A 65 1.35 -11.84 12.61
C PRO A 65 2.31 -11.63 13.78
N GLY A 66 1.77 -11.33 14.96
CA GLY A 66 2.51 -11.04 16.19
C GLY A 66 2.91 -9.57 16.39
N ASP A 67 2.69 -8.71 15.40
CA ASP A 67 2.91 -7.28 15.59
C ASP A 67 1.78 -6.63 16.39
N VAL A 68 2.13 -5.59 17.15
CA VAL A 68 1.18 -4.61 17.68
C VAL A 68 1.32 -3.32 16.88
N VAL A 69 0.29 -2.96 16.12
CA VAL A 69 0.29 -1.77 15.26
C VAL A 69 -0.65 -0.71 15.80
N GLU A 70 -0.19 0.52 15.79
CA GLU A 70 -0.95 1.69 16.23
C GLU A 70 -0.69 2.89 15.31
N LEU A 71 -1.70 3.73 15.08
CA LEU A 71 -1.54 5.05 14.48
C LEU A 71 -2.03 6.14 15.44
N ARG A 72 -1.22 7.18 15.61
CA ARG A 72 -1.58 8.41 16.34
C ARG A 72 -1.42 9.60 15.41
N ARG A 73 -2.51 10.14 14.89
CA ARG A 73 -2.50 11.27 13.93
C ARG A 73 -1.57 11.04 12.75
N ASN A 74 -1.75 9.91 12.05
CA ASN A 74 -0.90 9.42 10.96
C ASN A 74 0.57 9.14 11.34
N ARG A 75 0.89 9.02 12.63
CA ARG A 75 2.19 8.53 13.09
C ARG A 75 2.07 7.06 13.43
N LEU A 76 2.84 6.24 12.71
CA LEU A 76 2.85 4.79 12.86
C LEU A 76 3.75 4.36 14.01
N PHE A 77 3.27 3.38 14.77
CA PHE A 77 4.03 2.65 15.77
C PHE A 77 3.87 1.16 15.49
N ILE A 78 4.96 0.42 15.56
CA ILE A 78 4.97 -1.05 15.44
C ILE A 78 5.77 -1.60 16.62
N ASN A 79 5.16 -2.45 17.44
CA ASN A 79 5.76 -3.05 18.63
C ASN A 79 6.32 -2.02 19.63
N GLY A 80 5.72 -0.84 19.66
CA GLY A 80 6.18 0.30 20.49
C GLY A 80 7.19 1.21 19.77
N ASP A 81 7.83 0.75 18.70
CA ASP A 81 8.78 1.54 17.93
C ASP A 81 8.05 2.57 17.05
N LYS A 82 8.38 3.84 17.24
CA LYS A 82 7.81 4.93 16.46
C LYS A 82 8.53 5.07 15.12
N ALA A 83 7.78 5.10 14.03
CA ALA A 83 8.33 5.42 12.72
C ALA A 83 8.97 6.82 12.69
N SER A 84 10.09 6.96 12.00
CA SER A 84 10.68 8.25 11.64
C SER A 84 10.02 8.81 10.38
N TYR A 85 10.03 10.13 10.26
CA TYR A 85 9.40 10.86 9.15
C TYR A 85 10.32 11.95 8.68
N GLU A 86 10.92 11.78 7.50
CA GLU A 86 11.72 12.79 6.83
C GLU A 86 10.86 13.44 5.74
N PRO A 87 10.64 14.77 5.79
CA PRO A 87 9.95 15.46 4.70
C PRO A 87 10.74 15.32 3.41
N LEU A 88 10.06 15.03 2.29
CA LEU A 88 10.68 15.07 0.99
C LEU A 88 11.07 16.50 0.61
N GLY A 89 12.24 16.64 -0.02
CA GLY A 89 12.70 17.90 -0.58
C GLY A 89 11.87 18.37 -1.78
N PRO A 90 11.94 19.69 -2.11
CA PRO A 90 11.19 20.24 -3.25
C PRO A 90 11.49 19.52 -4.57
N ASP A 91 12.75 19.15 -4.80
CA ASP A 91 13.19 18.47 -6.03
C ASP A 91 12.62 17.05 -6.11
N GLU A 92 12.66 16.29 -5.01
CA GLU A 92 12.03 14.97 -4.93
C GLU A 92 10.52 15.04 -5.18
N ILE A 93 9.85 16.07 -4.64
CA ILE A 93 8.40 16.27 -4.85
C ILE A 93 8.10 16.62 -6.30
N ALA A 94 8.96 17.41 -6.95
CA ALA A 94 8.78 17.80 -8.35
C ALA A 94 8.88 16.60 -9.32
N GLU A 95 9.65 15.57 -8.96
CA GLU A 95 9.76 14.32 -9.72
C GLU A 95 8.54 13.40 -9.56
N LEU A 96 7.73 13.61 -8.50
CA LEU A 96 6.54 12.81 -8.30
C LEU A 96 5.45 13.18 -9.33
N PRO A 97 4.88 12.24 -10.07
CA PRO A 97 3.83 12.52 -11.04
C PRO A 97 2.47 12.69 -10.35
N ILE A 98 2.41 13.60 -9.36
CA ILE A 98 1.22 13.86 -8.54
C ILE A 98 0.61 15.21 -8.89
N PRO A 99 -0.57 15.26 -9.52
CA PRO A 99 -1.31 16.50 -9.71
C PRO A 99 -1.60 17.17 -8.36
N ASN A 100 -1.46 18.50 -8.30
CA ASN A 100 -1.72 19.28 -7.09
C ASN A 100 -0.90 18.83 -5.86
N ALA A 101 0.39 18.51 -6.05
CA ALA A 101 1.30 18.11 -4.98
C ALA A 101 1.31 19.12 -3.81
N SER A 102 1.10 20.42 -4.09
CA SER A 102 1.04 21.49 -3.09
C SER A 102 -0.06 21.31 -2.03
N SER A 103 -1.12 20.57 -2.31
CA SER A 103 -2.19 20.27 -1.34
C SER A 103 -1.83 19.16 -0.36
N HIS A 104 -0.70 18.50 -0.55
CA HIS A 104 -0.24 17.36 0.24
C HIS A 104 1.11 17.64 0.90
N ARG A 105 1.45 16.80 1.87
CA ARG A 105 2.80 16.67 2.44
C ARG A 105 3.28 15.26 2.13
N PHE A 106 4.55 15.15 1.77
CA PHE A 106 5.20 13.88 1.46
C PHE A 106 6.28 13.61 2.48
N PHE A 107 6.34 12.38 2.95
CA PHE A 107 7.32 11.96 3.94
C PHE A 107 7.92 10.62 3.52
N ARG A 108 9.21 10.48 3.77
CA ARG A 108 9.84 9.17 3.86
C ARG A 108 9.57 8.63 5.27
N GLU A 109 8.69 7.65 5.37
CA GLU A 109 8.36 6.95 6.61
C GLU A 109 9.26 5.74 6.74
N SER A 110 10.02 5.62 7.84
CA SER A 110 10.90 4.48 8.09
C SER A 110 10.64 3.89 9.46
N VAL A 111 10.52 2.56 9.53
CA VAL A 111 10.30 1.79 10.77
C VAL A 111 10.81 0.36 10.58
N LEU A 112 11.54 -0.17 11.57
CA LEU A 112 12.05 -1.55 11.60
C LEU A 112 12.79 -1.97 10.32
N GLY A 113 13.56 -1.06 9.73
CA GLY A 113 14.34 -1.32 8.51
C GLY A 113 13.60 -1.11 7.19
N ASP A 114 12.27 -0.99 7.21
CA ASP A 114 11.48 -0.65 6.02
C ASP A 114 11.38 0.86 5.84
N SER A 115 11.45 1.33 4.58
CA SER A 115 11.30 2.74 4.23
C SER A 115 10.41 2.90 3.01
N ARG A 116 9.53 3.91 3.04
CA ARG A 116 8.57 4.17 1.96
C ARG A 116 8.15 5.63 1.92
N VAL A 117 7.79 6.08 0.73
CA VAL A 117 7.20 7.42 0.58
C VAL A 117 5.70 7.36 0.81
N ILE A 118 5.23 8.18 1.73
CA ILE A 118 3.80 8.34 2.02
C ILE A 118 3.33 9.75 1.70
N MET A 119 2.03 9.87 1.48
CA MET A 119 1.34 11.12 1.22
C MET A 119 0.23 11.35 2.23
N VAL A 120 0.17 12.55 2.80
CA VAL A 120 -0.90 13.00 3.71
C VAL A 120 -1.46 14.34 3.24
N ASN A 121 -2.74 14.60 3.48
CA ASN A 121 -3.36 15.86 3.15
C ASN A 121 -2.91 16.96 4.12
N ARG A 122 -2.67 18.18 3.64
CA ARG A 122 -2.29 19.33 4.50
C ARG A 122 -3.43 19.82 5.39
N ARG A 123 -4.68 19.68 4.93
CA ARG A 123 -5.87 20.27 5.55
C ARG A 123 -6.76 19.29 6.31
N ALA A 124 -6.62 18.01 6.03
CA ALA A 124 -7.46 16.98 6.64
C ALA A 124 -6.67 16.19 7.68
N THR A 125 -7.13 16.19 8.92
CA THR A 125 -6.92 15.05 9.80
C THR A 125 -8.01 14.05 9.45
N GLY A 126 -7.69 13.08 8.58
CA GLY A 126 -8.66 12.06 8.16
C GLY A 126 -9.27 11.34 9.37
N THR A 127 -10.52 10.96 9.27
CA THR A 127 -11.26 10.20 10.30
C THR A 127 -10.48 8.95 10.77
N TYR A 128 -9.64 8.41 9.90
CA TYR A 128 -8.83 7.22 10.16
C TYR A 128 -7.35 7.53 10.43
N SER A 129 -7.02 8.76 10.79
CA SER A 129 -5.64 9.15 11.14
C SER A 129 -5.16 8.54 12.47
N THR A 130 -6.11 8.10 13.30
CA THR A 130 -5.83 7.44 14.60
C THR A 130 -6.46 6.06 14.57
N PHE A 131 -5.67 5.06 14.99
CA PHE A 131 -6.04 3.66 15.07
C PHE A 131 -5.45 3.11 16.38
N PRO A 132 -6.26 2.54 17.28
CA PRO A 132 -5.78 2.07 18.57
C PRO A 132 -4.79 0.92 18.41
N PRO A 133 -3.94 0.64 19.41
CA PRO A 133 -3.06 -0.52 19.38
C PRO A 133 -3.85 -1.78 19.08
N GLN A 134 -3.45 -2.50 18.06
CA GLN A 134 -4.04 -3.77 17.67
C GLN A 134 -2.95 -4.81 17.45
N GLU A 135 -3.02 -5.90 18.19
CA GLU A 135 -2.23 -7.10 17.93
C GLU A 135 -2.75 -7.80 16.67
N ILE A 136 -1.82 -8.22 15.82
CA ILE A 136 -2.14 -8.91 14.58
C ILE A 136 -2.12 -10.43 14.84
N PRO A 137 -3.28 -11.10 14.78
CA PRO A 137 -3.36 -12.53 15.03
C PRO A 137 -2.63 -13.37 13.96
N ALA A 138 -2.32 -14.61 14.29
CA ALA A 138 -1.78 -15.57 13.31
C ALA A 138 -2.67 -15.67 12.07
N GLY A 139 -2.06 -15.61 10.89
CA GLY A 139 -2.77 -15.67 9.61
C GLY A 139 -3.47 -14.38 9.17
N TYR A 140 -3.28 -13.27 9.89
CA TYR A 140 -3.83 -11.96 9.54
C TYR A 140 -2.73 -10.94 9.26
N TYR A 141 -3.07 -9.91 8.48
CA TYR A 141 -2.18 -8.83 8.08
C TYR A 141 -2.90 -7.50 8.18
N LEU A 142 -2.18 -6.47 8.60
CA LEU A 142 -2.65 -5.09 8.57
C LEU A 142 -2.10 -4.38 7.34
N MET A 143 -3.01 -3.85 6.53
CA MET A 143 -2.72 -3.18 5.28
C MET A 143 -2.99 -1.70 5.38
N LEU A 144 -2.07 -0.84 4.89
CA LEU A 144 -2.33 0.58 4.71
C LEU A 144 -2.06 1.02 3.26
N GLY A 145 -2.77 2.06 2.84
CA GLY A 145 -2.43 2.80 1.63
C GLY A 145 -1.33 3.82 1.90
N ASP A 146 -0.46 4.05 0.92
CA ASP A 146 0.59 5.06 1.02
C ASP A 146 0.00 6.49 0.95
N ASN A 147 -1.19 6.66 0.35
CA ASN A 147 -2.01 7.87 0.46
C ASN A 147 -2.89 7.80 1.71
N ARG A 148 -2.31 8.14 2.86
CA ARG A 148 -2.84 7.90 4.20
C ARG A 148 -4.26 8.42 4.44
N ASP A 149 -4.56 9.61 3.94
CA ASP A 149 -5.86 10.25 4.17
C ASP A 149 -6.89 9.94 3.07
N ASN A 150 -6.49 9.23 2.01
CA ASN A 150 -7.35 8.84 0.90
C ASN A 150 -7.22 7.35 0.57
N SER A 151 -7.36 6.51 1.60
CA SER A 151 -7.28 5.06 1.46
C SER A 151 -8.37 4.36 2.27
N SER A 152 -9.09 3.46 1.60
CA SER A 152 -9.88 2.43 2.28
C SER A 152 -8.98 1.22 2.50
N ASP A 153 -8.53 1.02 3.73
CA ASP A 153 -7.58 -0.01 4.12
C ASP A 153 -7.96 -0.63 5.48
N SER A 154 -7.05 -1.35 6.14
CA SER A 154 -7.36 -2.08 7.38
C SER A 154 -7.96 -1.22 8.49
N ARG A 155 -7.75 0.08 8.46
CA ARG A 155 -8.40 1.02 9.41
C ARG A 155 -9.92 1.07 9.24
N ARG A 156 -10.42 0.70 8.07
CA ARG A 156 -11.84 0.71 7.72
C ARG A 156 -12.40 -0.68 7.45
N ILE A 157 -11.64 -1.53 6.74
CA ILE A 157 -12.11 -2.86 6.29
C ILE A 157 -11.69 -3.99 7.22
N GLY A 158 -10.86 -3.70 8.24
CA GLY A 158 -10.33 -4.69 9.17
C GLY A 158 -9.06 -5.39 8.67
N LEU A 159 -8.59 -6.34 9.45
CA LEU A 159 -7.43 -7.16 9.10
C LEU A 159 -7.75 -8.08 7.92
N ILE A 160 -6.74 -8.34 7.10
CA ILE A 160 -6.86 -9.19 5.91
C ILE A 160 -6.28 -10.56 6.23
N THR A 161 -7.06 -11.61 5.98
CA THR A 161 -6.57 -12.98 6.14
C THR A 161 -5.56 -13.33 5.05
N ARG A 162 -4.59 -14.17 5.40
CA ARG A 162 -3.56 -14.67 4.46
C ARG A 162 -4.15 -15.23 3.17
N ASP A 163 -5.28 -15.92 3.27
CA ASP A 163 -5.92 -16.58 2.12
C ASP A 163 -6.51 -15.60 1.10
N ARG A 164 -6.78 -14.36 1.49
CA ARG A 164 -7.25 -13.32 0.57
C ARG A 164 -6.11 -12.64 -0.21
N ILE A 165 -4.86 -12.82 0.22
CA ILE A 165 -3.70 -12.23 -0.45
C ILE A 165 -3.36 -13.07 -1.68
N MET A 166 -3.43 -12.46 -2.86
CA MET A 166 -3.29 -13.13 -4.16
C MET A 166 -1.87 -13.11 -4.71
N GLY A 167 -1.05 -12.11 -4.32
CA GLY A 167 0.31 -11.98 -4.81
C GLY A 167 0.94 -10.65 -4.49
N ARG A 168 2.23 -10.53 -4.80
CA ARG A 168 3.04 -9.33 -4.59
C ARG A 168 3.14 -8.51 -5.88
N ALA A 169 2.77 -7.24 -5.80
CA ALA A 169 3.02 -6.28 -6.87
C ALA A 169 4.47 -5.80 -6.78
N HIS A 170 5.22 -5.86 -7.87
CA HIS A 170 6.63 -5.49 -7.88
C HIS A 170 7.01 -4.46 -8.94
N ALA A 171 6.18 -4.23 -9.96
CA ALA A 171 6.46 -3.26 -11.00
C ALA A 171 5.19 -2.65 -11.60
N VAL A 172 5.34 -1.49 -12.22
CA VAL A 172 4.35 -0.91 -13.14
C VAL A 172 4.69 -1.39 -14.55
N ALA A 173 3.81 -2.16 -15.18
CA ALA A 173 4.03 -2.63 -16.56
C ALA A 173 3.90 -1.47 -17.56
N PHE A 174 2.81 -0.72 -17.46
CA PHE A 174 2.59 0.52 -18.21
C PHE A 174 1.60 1.43 -17.47
N SER A 175 1.58 2.69 -17.86
CA SER A 175 0.77 3.73 -17.24
C SER A 175 0.12 4.63 -18.27
N VAL A 176 -1.15 4.98 -18.05
CA VAL A 176 -1.88 5.97 -18.86
C VAL A 176 -2.45 7.07 -17.98
N ASP A 177 -2.51 8.28 -18.51
CA ASP A 177 -3.11 9.42 -17.85
C ASP A 177 -4.62 9.44 -18.10
N LEU A 178 -5.40 9.11 -17.07
CA LEU A 178 -6.87 9.06 -17.18
C LEU A 178 -7.49 10.44 -17.42
N ASP A 179 -6.81 11.51 -16.97
CA ASP A 179 -7.27 12.89 -17.09
C ASP A 179 -6.85 13.53 -18.43
N LYS A 180 -5.95 12.88 -19.18
CA LYS A 180 -5.43 13.35 -20.46
C LYS A 180 -5.68 12.32 -21.58
N TYR A 181 -6.93 11.97 -21.82
CA TYR A 181 -7.32 11.08 -22.93
C TYR A 181 -6.53 9.77 -23.01
N TYR A 182 -6.15 9.19 -21.86
CA TYR A 182 -5.36 7.96 -21.76
C TYR A 182 -3.96 8.05 -22.43
N LEU A 183 -3.37 9.25 -22.49
CA LEU A 183 -2.00 9.40 -22.99
C LEU A 183 -1.01 8.57 -22.16
N PRO A 184 -0.06 7.86 -22.81
CA PRO A 184 0.92 7.04 -22.12
C PRO A 184 1.85 7.91 -21.24
N ARG A 185 2.09 7.48 -20.01
CA ARG A 185 3.15 8.02 -19.14
C ARG A 185 4.41 7.16 -19.30
N LEU A 186 5.15 7.36 -20.39
CA LEU A 186 6.28 6.50 -20.78
C LEU A 186 7.34 6.33 -19.68
N ALA A 187 7.62 7.39 -18.91
CA ALA A 187 8.58 7.38 -17.80
C ALA A 187 8.21 6.39 -16.68
N ARG A 188 6.98 5.87 -16.67
CA ARG A 188 6.51 4.89 -15.68
C ARG A 188 6.46 3.46 -16.19
N PHE A 189 6.84 3.25 -17.45
CA PHE A 189 6.83 1.90 -18.02
C PHE A 189 7.98 1.10 -17.43
N PHE A 190 7.68 -0.11 -16.99
CA PHE A 190 8.63 -1.07 -16.41
C PHE A 190 9.41 -0.53 -15.21
N THR A 191 8.76 0.36 -14.41
CA THR A 191 9.36 0.87 -13.17
C THR A 191 9.05 -0.07 -12.01
N ASP A 192 10.07 -0.40 -11.23
CA ASP A 192 9.90 -1.20 -10.02
C ASP A 192 9.12 -0.44 -8.94
N LEU A 193 8.36 -1.19 -8.14
CA LEU A 193 7.71 -0.67 -6.95
C LEU A 193 8.65 -0.83 -5.74
N PRO A 194 8.74 0.21 -4.89
CA PRO A 194 9.59 0.18 -3.70
C PRO A 194 9.04 -0.73 -2.60
#